data_a2a1102755bcdd48c7acd82b0841aeb9
#
_entry.id   a2a1102755bcdd48c7acd82b0841aeb9
#
_cell.length_a   1.000
_cell.length_b   1.000
_cell.length_c   1.000
_cell.angle_alpha   90.00
_cell.angle_beta   90.00
_cell.angle_gamma   90.00
#
_symmetry.space_group_name_H-M   'P 1'
#
loop_
_entity.id
_entity.type
_entity.pdbx_description
1 polymer ?
#
loop_
_entity_poly.entity_id
_entity_poly.type
_entity_poly.pdbx_seq_one_letter_code
_entity_poly.pdbx_strand_id
1 'polypeptide(L)'
;MKLGVVGLPNVGKSTLFNAITHAGAQAANFPFCTIEPNVGIVAVPDERLDKLAALYSSKKITPATIEFVDIAGLVKGASRGEGLGNKFLSHIREVDAIVHVVRCFADDNVTHVENGVDPVRDISIINLELILADLESVTKRLDRAKSYIKTGDKKYKIESDLLQRIYDCLAEEKPVYSLEFNEEEQKYVNGLFLLTTKPVLYAANIGEEDIGKDESELPLVQKVKEYAQKEGNQVLVICAKVEEEISQLPAEDAQMFLEDLGLTESGLDRLVRTSYKLLGLISYLTAGETETRAWTITEGTKAPQAAGKIHSDFERGFIKADVVEYQTLLECGNYTKAKEAGKVRSEGKEYVMKDGDVVLFKFNV
;
A
#
# COMPACT_ATOMS: atom_id res chain seq x y z
N MET A 1 5.14 -5.94 -2.82
CA MET A 1 5.16 -4.58 -2.26
C MET A 1 4.65 -4.63 -0.85
N LYS A 2 5.28 -3.89 0.05
CA LYS A 2 5.08 -4.01 1.50
C LYS A 2 4.55 -2.70 2.08
N LEU A 3 3.55 -2.79 2.94
CA LEU A 3 3.08 -1.66 3.75
C LEU A 3 3.48 -1.88 5.22
N GLY A 4 4.07 -0.86 5.83
CA GLY A 4 4.38 -0.88 7.25
C GLY A 4 3.20 -0.40 8.08
N VAL A 5 2.71 -1.21 8.99
CA VAL A 5 1.68 -0.80 9.95
C VAL A 5 2.37 -0.18 11.16
N VAL A 6 2.13 1.10 11.38
CA VAL A 6 2.74 1.87 12.47
C VAL A 6 1.66 2.49 13.36
N GLY A 7 2.02 2.86 14.58
CA GLY A 7 1.14 3.56 15.51
C GLY A 7 1.77 3.59 16.89
N LEU A 8 1.30 4.51 17.72
CA LEU A 8 1.66 4.56 19.14
C LEU A 8 1.15 3.31 19.88
N PRO A 9 1.65 3.00 21.07
CA PRO A 9 1.09 1.92 21.89
C PRO A 9 -0.40 2.15 22.17
N ASN A 10 -1.17 1.05 22.23
CA ASN A 10 -2.60 1.03 22.59
C ASN A 10 -3.54 1.81 21.65
N VAL A 11 -3.17 1.94 20.38
CA VAL A 11 -4.04 2.53 19.34
C VAL A 11 -4.87 1.50 18.56
N GLY A 12 -4.71 0.20 18.87
CA GLY A 12 -5.34 -0.91 18.12
C GLY A 12 -4.50 -1.49 16.99
N LYS A 13 -3.20 -1.12 16.91
CA LYS A 13 -2.28 -1.61 15.87
C LYS A 13 -2.19 -3.13 15.83
N SER A 14 -1.96 -3.80 16.97
CA SER A 14 -1.86 -5.26 17.05
C SER A 14 -3.18 -5.95 16.73
N THR A 15 -4.30 -5.39 17.16
CA THR A 15 -5.65 -5.87 16.83
C THR A 15 -5.89 -5.83 15.32
N LEU A 16 -5.58 -4.71 14.67
CA LEU A 16 -5.68 -4.59 13.22
C LEU A 16 -4.73 -5.57 12.52
N PHE A 17 -3.51 -5.73 13.01
CA PHE A 17 -2.55 -6.66 12.42
C PHE A 17 -2.96 -8.12 12.59
N ASN A 18 -3.60 -8.49 13.71
CA ASN A 18 -4.21 -9.81 13.89
C ASN A 18 -5.32 -10.07 12.86
N ALA A 19 -6.22 -9.09 12.64
CA ALA A 19 -7.24 -9.19 11.60
C ALA A 19 -6.61 -9.45 10.22
N ILE A 20 -5.56 -8.72 9.87
CA ILE A 20 -4.79 -8.89 8.64
C ILE A 20 -4.21 -10.30 8.54
N THR A 21 -3.58 -10.79 9.61
CA THR A 21 -2.93 -12.12 9.62
C THR A 21 -3.94 -13.27 9.59
N HIS A 22 -5.08 -13.14 10.26
CA HIS A 22 -6.14 -14.14 10.19
C HIS A 22 -6.76 -14.23 8.80
N ALA A 23 -7.08 -13.11 8.17
CA ALA A 23 -7.52 -13.06 6.78
C ALA A 23 -6.45 -13.62 5.82
N GLY A 24 -5.17 -13.36 6.08
CA GLY A 24 -4.04 -13.89 5.33
C GLY A 24 -3.84 -15.40 5.50
N ALA A 25 -4.14 -15.97 6.67
CA ALA A 25 -4.06 -17.41 6.89
C ALA A 25 -5.06 -18.20 6.02
N GLN A 26 -6.23 -17.62 5.74
CA GLN A 26 -7.17 -18.18 4.76
C GLN A 26 -6.60 -18.13 3.33
N ALA A 27 -5.73 -17.16 3.05
CA ALA A 27 -5.04 -16.99 1.77
C ALA A 27 -3.70 -17.77 1.67
N ALA A 28 -3.23 -18.44 2.73
CA ALA A 28 -1.92 -19.14 2.80
C ALA A 28 -1.74 -20.31 1.81
N ASN A 29 -2.80 -20.68 1.09
CA ASN A 29 -2.73 -21.69 0.01
C ASN A 29 -2.20 -21.13 -1.32
N PHE A 30 -1.79 -19.85 -1.37
CA PHE A 30 -1.23 -19.26 -2.58
C PHE A 30 0.26 -19.62 -2.74
N PRO A 31 0.69 -19.99 -3.97
CA PRO A 31 2.10 -20.31 -4.24
C PRO A 31 2.99 -19.08 -3.98
N PHE A 32 4.16 -19.34 -3.35
CA PHE A 32 5.20 -18.34 -3.05
C PHE A 32 4.97 -17.45 -1.81
N CYS A 33 3.99 -17.73 -0.95
CA CYS A 33 3.87 -17.07 0.34
C CYS A 33 4.81 -17.73 1.36
N THR A 34 5.90 -17.07 1.71
CA THR A 34 6.74 -17.45 2.86
C THR A 34 6.11 -16.86 4.12
N ILE A 35 5.84 -17.68 5.12
CA ILE A 35 5.34 -17.21 6.41
C ILE A 35 6.55 -16.63 7.17
N GLU A 36 6.66 -15.31 7.18
CA GLU A 36 7.63 -14.60 8.02
C GLU A 36 6.92 -14.05 9.27
N PRO A 37 7.56 -14.12 10.45
CA PRO A 37 7.01 -13.46 11.63
C PRO A 37 6.81 -11.97 11.36
N ASN A 38 5.67 -11.43 11.79
CA ASN A 38 5.28 -10.03 11.60
C ASN A 38 5.00 -9.60 10.13
N VAL A 39 4.72 -10.55 9.22
CA VAL A 39 4.24 -10.26 7.86
C VAL A 39 2.87 -10.90 7.65
N GLY A 40 1.88 -10.09 7.33
CA GLY A 40 0.55 -10.53 6.92
C GLY A 40 0.39 -10.37 5.40
N ILE A 41 0.02 -11.44 4.70
CA ILE A 41 -0.23 -11.42 3.25
C ILE A 41 -1.72 -11.56 3.05
N VAL A 42 -2.34 -10.59 2.39
CA VAL A 42 -3.79 -10.55 2.18
C VAL A 42 -4.09 -10.52 0.69
N ALA A 43 -5.16 -11.24 0.30
CA ALA A 43 -5.70 -11.17 -1.06
C ALA A 43 -6.32 -9.80 -1.32
N VAL A 44 -6.11 -9.27 -2.52
CA VAL A 44 -6.80 -8.05 -2.98
C VAL A 44 -8.18 -8.47 -3.47
N PRO A 45 -9.28 -7.96 -2.85
CA PRO A 45 -10.63 -8.27 -3.28
C PRO A 45 -10.88 -7.80 -4.72
N ASP A 46 -11.23 -8.72 -5.60
CA ASP A 46 -11.48 -8.44 -7.02
C ASP A 46 -12.57 -9.36 -7.58
N GLU A 47 -13.81 -8.87 -7.63
CA GLU A 47 -14.97 -9.60 -8.17
C GLU A 47 -14.82 -10.03 -9.64
N ARG A 48 -13.89 -9.40 -10.37
CA ARG A 48 -13.65 -9.75 -11.77
C ARG A 48 -13.12 -11.16 -11.93
N LEU A 49 -12.36 -11.64 -10.93
CA LEU A 49 -11.80 -13.00 -10.94
C LEU A 49 -12.87 -14.08 -10.89
N ASP A 50 -13.86 -13.93 -10.02
CA ASP A 50 -14.94 -14.91 -9.86
C ASP A 50 -15.77 -15.00 -11.14
N LYS A 51 -16.12 -13.86 -11.73
CA LYS A 51 -16.88 -13.80 -12.97
C LYS A 51 -16.10 -14.40 -14.15
N LEU A 52 -14.80 -14.14 -14.25
CA LEU A 52 -13.94 -14.76 -15.27
C LEU A 52 -13.76 -16.25 -15.02
N ALA A 53 -13.57 -16.67 -13.78
CA ALA A 53 -13.43 -18.07 -13.43
C ALA A 53 -14.70 -18.87 -13.77
N ALA A 54 -15.89 -18.32 -13.52
CA ALA A 54 -17.15 -18.89 -13.94
C ALA A 54 -17.26 -19.00 -15.47
N LEU A 55 -16.85 -17.93 -16.20
CA LEU A 55 -16.87 -17.89 -17.66
C LEU A 55 -16.00 -18.98 -18.32
N TYR A 56 -14.81 -19.24 -17.74
CA TYR A 56 -13.86 -20.22 -18.24
C TYR A 56 -13.93 -21.58 -17.54
N SER A 57 -14.83 -21.75 -16.55
CA SER A 57 -14.89 -22.94 -15.68
C SER A 57 -13.52 -23.26 -15.08
N SER A 58 -12.83 -22.23 -14.59
CA SER A 58 -11.46 -22.32 -14.11
C SER A 58 -11.36 -23.20 -12.86
N LYS A 59 -10.39 -24.10 -12.83
CA LYS A 59 -10.15 -25.01 -11.68
C LYS A 59 -9.54 -24.29 -10.49
N LYS A 60 -8.91 -23.13 -10.71
CA LYS A 60 -8.22 -22.37 -9.67
C LYS A 60 -8.38 -20.87 -9.89
N ILE A 61 -8.60 -20.14 -8.81
CA ILE A 61 -8.60 -18.68 -8.78
C ILE A 61 -7.41 -18.23 -7.94
N THR A 62 -6.61 -17.31 -8.48
CA THR A 62 -5.44 -16.74 -7.79
C THR A 62 -5.53 -15.21 -7.80
N PRO A 63 -5.94 -14.59 -6.68
CA PRO A 63 -6.00 -13.14 -6.58
C PRO A 63 -4.61 -12.51 -6.52
N ALA A 64 -4.54 -11.21 -6.75
CA ALA A 64 -3.39 -10.41 -6.38
C ALA A 64 -3.24 -10.37 -4.85
N THR A 65 -2.04 -10.17 -4.36
CA THR A 65 -1.78 -10.09 -2.91
C THR A 65 -0.99 -8.83 -2.57
N ILE A 66 -1.16 -8.37 -1.33
CA ILE A 66 -0.41 -7.26 -0.74
C ILE A 66 0.14 -7.71 0.62
N GLU A 67 1.33 -7.22 0.97
CA GLU A 67 2.00 -7.58 2.21
C GLU A 67 1.92 -6.42 3.21
N PHE A 68 1.49 -6.73 4.42
CA PHE A 68 1.54 -5.83 5.57
C PHE A 68 2.61 -6.31 6.54
N VAL A 69 3.42 -5.39 7.05
CA VAL A 69 4.49 -5.67 7.99
C VAL A 69 4.16 -4.98 9.32
N ASP A 70 4.07 -5.74 10.40
CA ASP A 70 3.93 -5.14 11.74
C ASP A 70 5.25 -4.49 12.14
N ILE A 71 5.25 -3.18 12.21
CA ILE A 71 6.39 -2.41 12.68
C ILE A 71 6.19 -2.12 14.16
N ALA A 72 7.08 -2.65 15.01
CA ALA A 72 7.00 -2.48 16.45
C ALA A 72 6.78 -1.01 16.83
N GLY A 73 5.89 -0.76 17.79
CA GLY A 73 5.46 0.60 18.15
C GLY A 73 6.62 1.54 18.47
N LEU A 74 6.49 2.76 18.00
CA LEU A 74 7.44 3.85 18.28
C LEU A 74 7.34 4.27 19.73
N VAL A 75 8.47 4.38 20.40
CA VAL A 75 8.62 5.08 21.66
C VAL A 75 9.27 6.43 21.36
N LYS A 76 8.78 7.50 21.95
CA LYS A 76 9.33 8.86 21.83
C LYS A 76 10.85 8.85 22.07
N GLY A 77 11.64 9.44 21.16
CA GLY A 77 13.11 9.42 21.23
C GLY A 77 13.77 8.32 20.39
N ALA A 78 13.03 7.63 19.54
CA ALA A 78 13.56 6.58 18.67
C ALA A 78 14.69 7.06 17.74
N SER A 79 14.64 8.30 17.30
CA SER A 79 15.66 8.94 16.43
C SER A 79 16.99 9.21 17.18
N ARG A 80 16.99 9.24 18.53
CA ARG A 80 18.21 9.49 19.33
C ARG A 80 19.08 8.26 19.57
N GLY A 81 18.81 7.13 18.90
CA GLY A 81 19.74 6.01 18.79
C GLY A 81 19.72 4.98 19.92
N GLU A 82 18.73 4.97 20.79
CA GLU A 82 18.60 3.94 21.82
C GLU A 82 17.83 2.70 21.30
N GLY A 83 18.58 1.66 20.94
CA GLY A 83 18.16 0.26 20.75
C GLY A 83 16.95 -0.01 19.85
N LEU A 84 15.73 0.04 20.39
CA LEU A 84 14.48 -0.29 19.69
C LEU A 84 14.10 0.73 18.60
N GLY A 85 14.48 2.00 18.76
CA GLY A 85 14.19 3.03 17.76
C GLY A 85 14.87 2.82 16.42
N ASN A 86 16.13 2.38 16.43
CA ASN A 86 16.87 2.09 15.18
C ASN A 86 16.26 0.91 14.41
N LYS A 87 15.71 -0.11 15.11
CA LYS A 87 15.00 -1.22 14.47
C LYS A 87 13.70 -0.75 13.83
N PHE A 88 12.92 0.10 14.52
CA PHE A 88 11.72 0.70 13.98
C PHE A 88 12.00 1.46 12.67
N LEU A 89 12.98 2.35 12.68
CA LEU A 89 13.36 3.13 11.50
C LEU A 89 13.90 2.26 10.35
N SER A 90 14.63 1.17 10.65
CA SER A 90 15.10 0.24 9.61
C SER A 90 13.94 -0.52 8.96
N HIS A 91 12.95 -0.96 9.72
CA HIS A 91 11.78 -1.63 9.17
C HIS A 91 10.94 -0.69 8.28
N ILE A 92 10.79 0.59 8.67
CA ILE A 92 10.11 1.56 7.80
C ILE A 92 10.88 1.77 6.48
N ARG A 93 12.21 1.69 6.48
CA ARG A 93 12.98 1.80 5.22
C ARG A 93 12.66 0.69 4.23
N GLU A 94 12.34 -0.49 4.71
CA GLU A 94 12.10 -1.69 3.90
C GLU A 94 10.69 -1.77 3.28
N VAL A 95 9.74 -0.93 3.72
CA VAL A 95 8.38 -0.91 3.20
C VAL A 95 8.20 0.18 2.15
N ASP A 96 7.18 0.01 1.29
CA ASP A 96 6.90 0.93 0.17
C ASP A 96 5.96 2.07 0.57
N ALA A 97 5.07 1.84 1.54
CA ALA A 97 4.13 2.83 2.10
C ALA A 97 3.86 2.54 3.58
N ILE A 98 3.20 3.48 4.24
CA ILE A 98 2.89 3.43 5.68
C ILE A 98 1.37 3.42 5.87
N VAL A 99 0.87 2.49 6.68
CA VAL A 99 -0.46 2.53 7.29
C VAL A 99 -0.30 3.00 8.74
N HIS A 100 -0.68 4.23 9.00
CA HIS A 100 -0.56 4.82 10.33
C HIS A 100 -1.88 4.67 11.08
N VAL A 101 -1.91 3.74 12.05
CA VAL A 101 -3.08 3.50 12.90
C VAL A 101 -3.16 4.59 13.96
N VAL A 102 -4.29 5.30 13.97
CA VAL A 102 -4.52 6.46 14.83
C VAL A 102 -5.74 6.19 15.71
N ARG A 103 -5.61 6.33 17.02
CA ARG A 103 -6.70 6.11 17.96
C ARG A 103 -7.73 7.24 17.88
N CYS A 104 -8.96 6.90 17.52
CA CYS A 104 -10.11 7.79 17.45
C CYS A 104 -11.28 7.32 18.33
N PHE A 105 -11.01 6.58 19.41
CA PHE A 105 -12.00 6.09 20.36
C PHE A 105 -11.57 6.42 21.80
N ALA A 106 -12.55 6.58 22.69
CA ALA A 106 -12.34 6.71 24.12
C ALA A 106 -12.64 5.36 24.80
N ASP A 107 -11.72 4.85 25.63
CA ASP A 107 -11.91 3.65 26.44
C ASP A 107 -11.11 3.84 27.72
N ASP A 108 -11.79 3.88 28.85
CA ASP A 108 -11.20 4.09 30.18
C ASP A 108 -10.32 2.91 30.63
N ASN A 109 -10.54 1.71 30.04
CA ASN A 109 -9.74 0.52 30.33
C ASN A 109 -8.45 0.47 29.53
N VAL A 110 -8.30 1.31 28.50
CA VAL A 110 -7.14 1.37 27.62
C VAL A 110 -6.33 2.63 27.90
N THR A 111 -5.26 2.52 28.68
CA THR A 111 -4.38 3.63 29.01
C THR A 111 -3.79 4.27 27.77
N HIS A 112 -3.87 5.61 27.65
CA HIS A 112 -3.16 6.36 26.60
C HIS A 112 -1.79 6.80 27.10
N VAL A 113 -0.75 6.67 26.27
CA VAL A 113 0.66 6.96 26.64
C VAL A 113 0.87 8.45 27.00
N GLU A 114 0.06 9.35 26.41
CA GLU A 114 0.17 10.81 26.54
C GLU A 114 -1.02 11.45 27.32
N ASN A 115 -1.64 10.69 28.24
CA ASN A 115 -2.71 11.18 29.13
C ASN A 115 -3.92 11.83 28.40
N GLY A 116 -4.51 11.11 27.44
CA GLY A 116 -5.71 11.53 26.73
C GLY A 116 -5.61 11.29 25.23
N VAL A 117 -6.75 11.12 24.56
CA VAL A 117 -6.82 10.86 23.13
C VAL A 117 -6.73 12.16 22.34
N ASP A 118 -5.67 12.35 21.60
CA ASP A 118 -5.49 13.45 20.67
C ASP A 118 -4.81 12.91 19.38
N PRO A 119 -5.60 12.60 18.36
CA PRO A 119 -5.09 11.97 17.15
C PRO A 119 -4.07 12.81 16.39
N VAL A 120 -4.20 14.14 16.39
CA VAL A 120 -3.27 15.04 15.69
C VAL A 120 -1.92 15.08 16.39
N ARG A 121 -1.89 15.15 17.71
CA ARG A 121 -0.66 15.03 18.49
C ARG A 121 0.01 13.68 18.25
N ASP A 122 -0.76 12.60 18.26
CA ASP A 122 -0.23 11.24 18.09
C ASP A 122 0.38 11.04 16.70
N ILE A 123 -0.24 11.58 15.65
CA ILE A 123 0.33 11.62 14.30
C ILE A 123 1.64 12.43 14.29
N SER A 124 1.62 13.62 14.89
CA SER A 124 2.77 14.53 14.91
C SER A 124 3.99 13.91 15.61
N ILE A 125 3.80 13.10 16.65
CA ILE A 125 4.89 12.40 17.35
C ILE A 125 5.62 11.45 16.38
N ILE A 126 4.89 10.63 15.63
CA ILE A 126 5.49 9.68 14.67
C ILE A 126 6.15 10.44 13.52
N ASN A 127 5.45 11.42 12.95
CA ASN A 127 6.00 12.20 11.83
C ASN A 127 7.30 12.91 12.21
N LEU A 128 7.37 13.48 13.41
CA LEU A 128 8.59 14.14 13.90
C LEU A 128 9.77 13.17 14.02
N GLU A 129 9.56 11.96 14.50
CA GLU A 129 10.65 10.96 14.60
C GLU A 129 11.17 10.53 13.21
N LEU A 130 10.27 10.40 12.21
CA LEU A 130 10.67 10.11 10.83
C LEU A 130 11.46 11.28 10.22
N ILE A 131 11.00 12.51 10.44
CA ILE A 131 11.66 13.73 9.98
C ILE A 131 13.06 13.86 10.59
N LEU A 132 13.20 13.65 11.90
CA LEU A 132 14.49 13.73 12.57
C LEU A 132 15.49 12.68 12.06
N ALA A 133 15.02 11.46 11.79
CA ALA A 133 15.85 10.41 11.22
C ALA A 133 16.32 10.73 9.79
N ASP A 134 15.43 11.31 8.98
CA ASP A 134 15.80 11.76 7.63
C ASP A 134 16.72 12.97 7.67
N LEU A 135 16.50 13.92 8.58
CA LEU A 135 17.33 15.10 8.77
C LEU A 135 18.77 14.69 9.09
N GLU A 136 18.98 13.72 9.99
CA GLU A 136 20.32 13.20 10.29
C GLU A 136 20.98 12.58 9.05
N SER A 137 20.23 11.78 8.28
CA SER A 137 20.72 11.12 7.08
C SER A 137 21.10 12.13 5.99
N VAL A 138 20.23 13.12 5.77
CA VAL A 138 20.43 14.20 4.78
C VAL A 138 21.60 15.09 5.17
N THR A 139 21.74 15.46 6.45
CA THR A 139 22.86 16.27 6.95
C THR A 139 24.20 15.63 6.60
N LYS A 140 24.37 14.33 6.91
CA LYS A 140 25.60 13.59 6.60
C LYS A 140 25.93 13.58 5.11
N ARG A 141 24.91 13.43 4.24
CA ARG A 141 25.09 13.45 2.77
C ARG A 141 25.39 14.84 2.25
N LEU A 142 24.71 15.87 2.77
CA LEU A 142 24.94 17.27 2.41
C LEU A 142 26.35 17.72 2.73
N ASP A 143 26.86 17.41 3.93
CA ASP A 143 28.24 17.73 4.33
C ASP A 143 29.24 17.04 3.41
N ARG A 144 29.01 15.79 3.03
CA ARG A 144 29.83 15.07 2.06
C ARG A 144 29.79 15.75 0.68
N ALA A 145 28.59 16.06 0.15
CA ALA A 145 28.44 16.73 -1.14
C ALA A 145 29.18 18.09 -1.14
N LYS A 146 29.00 18.90 -0.08
CA LYS A 146 29.70 20.18 0.09
C LYS A 146 31.24 20.02 0.09
N SER A 147 31.78 18.96 0.68
CA SER A 147 33.22 18.68 0.67
C SER A 147 33.77 18.40 -0.74
N TYR A 148 32.95 17.75 -1.60
CA TYR A 148 33.34 17.43 -2.99
C TYR A 148 33.15 18.60 -3.98
N ILE A 149 32.38 19.63 -3.65
CA ILE A 149 32.26 20.83 -4.51
C ILE A 149 33.68 21.44 -4.81
N LYS A 150 34.62 21.34 -3.87
CA LYS A 150 35.98 21.81 -4.03
C LYS A 150 36.75 21.14 -5.18
N THR A 151 36.27 20.00 -5.69
CA THR A 151 36.85 19.29 -6.84
C THR A 151 36.52 19.96 -8.19
N GLY A 152 35.56 20.91 -8.21
CA GLY A 152 35.15 21.64 -9.41
C GLY A 152 34.11 20.89 -10.29
N ASP A 153 33.66 19.69 -9.90
CA ASP A 153 32.64 18.95 -10.63
C ASP A 153 31.23 19.52 -10.37
N LYS A 154 30.59 19.98 -11.43
CA LYS A 154 29.21 20.57 -11.39
C LYS A 154 28.16 19.61 -10.81
N LYS A 155 28.36 18.30 -10.92
CA LYS A 155 27.45 17.29 -10.39
C LYS A 155 27.25 17.43 -8.87
N TYR A 156 28.37 17.64 -8.13
CA TYR A 156 28.28 17.80 -6.67
C TYR A 156 27.61 19.10 -6.25
N LYS A 157 27.65 20.14 -7.10
CA LYS A 157 26.90 21.37 -6.83
C LYS A 157 25.40 21.13 -6.94
N ILE A 158 24.92 20.49 -8.02
CA ILE A 158 23.51 20.15 -8.23
C ILE A 158 23.01 19.26 -7.09
N GLU A 159 23.79 18.24 -6.72
CA GLU A 159 23.48 17.35 -5.60
C GLU A 159 23.37 18.12 -4.28
N SER A 160 24.32 19.01 -3.99
CA SER A 160 24.30 19.84 -2.78
C SER A 160 23.11 20.78 -2.72
N ASP A 161 22.74 21.40 -3.84
CA ASP A 161 21.59 22.32 -3.91
C ASP A 161 20.27 21.57 -3.66
N LEU A 162 20.10 20.37 -4.23
CA LEU A 162 18.95 19.49 -3.96
C LEU A 162 18.90 19.03 -2.50
N LEU A 163 20.00 18.54 -1.97
CA LEU A 163 20.10 18.11 -0.57
C LEU A 163 19.87 19.28 0.41
N GLN A 164 20.29 20.49 0.07
CA GLN A 164 20.02 21.68 0.89
C GLN A 164 18.51 21.98 0.93
N ARG A 165 17.82 21.91 -0.21
CA ARG A 165 16.36 22.09 -0.29
C ARG A 165 15.59 21.05 0.55
N ILE A 166 16.05 19.79 0.53
CA ILE A 166 15.49 18.72 1.35
C ILE A 166 15.78 18.98 2.84
N TYR A 167 17.01 19.37 3.18
CA TYR A 167 17.40 19.72 4.54
C TYR A 167 16.53 20.85 5.12
N ASP A 168 16.34 21.91 4.36
CA ASP A 168 15.56 23.08 4.79
C ASP A 168 14.09 22.69 5.06
N CYS A 169 13.50 21.84 4.20
CA CYS A 169 12.18 21.29 4.39
C CYS A 169 12.06 20.48 5.69
N LEU A 170 13.00 19.57 5.93
CA LEU A 170 13.03 18.74 7.16
C LEU A 170 13.30 19.57 8.41
N ALA A 171 14.13 20.61 8.31
CA ALA A 171 14.42 21.54 9.42
C ALA A 171 13.19 22.40 9.80
N GLU A 172 12.25 22.59 8.87
CA GLU A 172 10.93 23.20 9.12
C GLU A 172 9.89 22.19 9.62
N GLU A 173 10.31 20.98 10.02
CA GLU A 173 9.43 19.88 10.47
C GLU A 173 8.40 19.47 9.40
N LYS A 174 8.75 19.62 8.11
CA LYS A 174 7.92 19.19 6.98
C LYS A 174 8.47 17.91 6.35
N PRO A 175 7.59 16.95 5.98
CA PRO A 175 8.01 15.72 5.31
C PRO A 175 8.46 16.00 3.87
N VAL A 176 9.40 15.19 3.36
CA VAL A 176 9.98 15.38 2.03
C VAL A 176 8.98 15.19 0.89
N TYR A 177 7.91 14.39 1.07
CA TYR A 177 6.85 14.26 0.07
C TYR A 177 6.09 15.56 -0.20
N SER A 178 6.21 16.59 0.66
CA SER A 178 5.63 17.93 0.42
C SER A 178 6.40 18.76 -0.62
N LEU A 179 7.59 18.31 -1.05
CA LEU A 179 8.39 18.96 -2.08
C LEU A 179 8.07 18.39 -3.47
N GLU A 180 8.06 19.26 -4.46
CA GLU A 180 7.98 18.85 -5.86
C GLU A 180 9.37 18.64 -6.44
N PHE A 181 9.55 17.56 -7.21
CA PHE A 181 10.79 17.18 -7.85
C PHE A 181 10.56 16.95 -9.35
N ASN A 182 11.53 17.36 -10.17
CA ASN A 182 11.54 16.95 -11.57
C ASN A 182 11.97 15.46 -11.71
N GLU A 183 11.90 14.88 -12.91
CA GLU A 183 12.19 13.45 -13.13
C GLU A 183 13.60 13.02 -12.72
N GLU A 184 14.61 13.89 -12.93
CA GLU A 184 15.99 13.58 -12.56
C GLU A 184 16.20 13.67 -11.06
N GLU A 185 15.65 14.71 -10.43
CA GLU A 185 15.64 14.88 -8.98
C GLU A 185 14.91 13.73 -8.29
N GLN A 186 13.74 13.32 -8.82
CA GLN A 186 12.97 12.22 -8.26
C GLN A 186 13.75 10.90 -8.27
N LYS A 187 14.49 10.61 -9.36
CA LYS A 187 15.36 9.43 -9.41
C LYS A 187 16.46 9.47 -8.35
N TYR A 188 17.04 10.65 -8.12
CA TYR A 188 18.04 10.84 -7.09
C TYR A 188 17.43 10.67 -5.68
N VAL A 189 16.30 11.32 -5.42
CA VAL A 189 15.58 11.26 -4.13
C VAL A 189 15.16 9.83 -3.79
N ASN A 190 14.66 9.07 -4.76
CA ASN A 190 14.34 7.64 -4.56
C ASN A 190 15.57 6.83 -4.11
N GLY A 191 16.76 7.17 -4.60
CA GLY A 191 18.04 6.57 -4.17
C GLY A 191 18.51 6.96 -2.77
N LEU A 192 17.88 7.96 -2.14
CA LEU A 192 18.20 8.36 -0.76
C LEU A 192 17.55 7.46 0.29
N PHE A 193 16.47 6.73 -0.06
CA PHE A 193 15.70 5.87 0.84
C PHE A 193 15.18 6.61 2.08
N LEU A 194 14.69 7.85 1.90
CA LEU A 194 14.13 8.65 2.97
C LEU A 194 12.79 8.09 3.44
N LEU A 195 12.54 8.21 4.75
CA LEU A 195 11.32 7.70 5.39
C LEU A 195 10.12 8.59 5.04
N THR A 196 10.35 9.90 5.00
CA THR A 196 9.32 10.91 4.76
C THR A 196 9.01 11.14 3.27
N THR A 197 9.56 10.33 2.36
CA THR A 197 9.13 10.26 0.96
C THR A 197 8.04 9.22 0.73
N LYS A 198 7.78 8.34 1.71
CA LYS A 198 6.82 7.26 1.58
C LYS A 198 5.39 7.79 1.70
N PRO A 199 4.46 7.33 0.85
CA PRO A 199 3.05 7.68 0.98
C PRO A 199 2.47 7.10 2.28
N VAL A 200 1.54 7.85 2.89
CA VAL A 200 0.91 7.51 4.17
C VAL A 200 -0.60 7.37 4.00
N LEU A 201 -1.17 6.32 4.58
CA LEU A 201 -2.60 6.13 4.78
C LEU A 201 -2.87 6.19 6.29
N TYR A 202 -3.70 7.13 6.74
CA TYR A 202 -4.15 7.18 8.13
C TYR A 202 -5.33 6.23 8.34
N ALA A 203 -5.17 5.21 9.16
CA ALA A 203 -6.24 4.34 9.61
C ALA A 203 -6.81 4.89 10.93
N ALA A 204 -7.89 5.67 10.84
CA ALA A 204 -8.59 6.23 12.00
C ALA A 204 -9.39 5.10 12.66
N ASN A 205 -8.85 4.55 13.76
CA ASN A 205 -9.43 3.44 14.49
C ASN A 205 -10.48 3.94 15.47
N ILE A 206 -11.77 3.63 15.21
CA ILE A 206 -12.94 4.01 16.01
C ILE A 206 -13.37 2.91 16.98
N GLY A 207 -14.24 3.25 17.93
CA GLY A 207 -14.91 2.30 18.81
C GLY A 207 -16.07 1.58 18.11
N GLU A 208 -16.53 0.47 18.72
CA GLU A 208 -17.68 -0.31 18.19
C GLU A 208 -18.97 0.51 18.17
N GLU A 209 -19.14 1.39 19.17
CA GLU A 209 -20.29 2.28 19.32
C GLU A 209 -20.40 3.36 18.22
N ASP A 210 -19.33 3.56 17.45
CA ASP A 210 -19.26 4.54 16.37
C ASP A 210 -19.45 3.93 14.97
N ILE A 211 -19.61 2.60 14.89
CA ILE A 211 -19.85 1.91 13.64
C ILE A 211 -21.22 2.32 13.08
N GLY A 212 -21.28 2.57 11.78
CA GLY A 212 -22.50 2.99 11.09
C GLY A 212 -22.90 4.46 11.29
N LYS A 213 -22.22 5.21 12.18
CA LYS A 213 -22.42 6.65 12.30
C LYS A 213 -21.82 7.38 11.07
N ASP A 214 -22.41 8.52 10.74
CA ASP A 214 -21.80 9.41 9.75
C ASP A 214 -20.43 9.90 10.27
N GLU A 215 -19.42 9.78 9.42
CA GLU A 215 -18.07 10.18 9.79
C GLU A 215 -17.96 11.67 10.18
N SER A 216 -18.89 12.53 9.71
CA SER A 216 -18.97 13.94 10.11
C SER A 216 -19.38 14.15 11.56
N GLU A 217 -20.01 13.15 12.19
CA GLU A 217 -20.43 13.18 13.59
C GLU A 217 -19.31 12.72 14.54
N LEU A 218 -18.17 12.25 13.99
CA LEU A 218 -17.05 11.73 14.76
C LEU A 218 -15.91 12.79 14.88
N PRO A 219 -15.86 13.57 15.97
CA PRO A 219 -14.97 14.73 16.06
C PRO A 219 -13.48 14.36 16.02
N LEU A 220 -13.08 13.19 16.53
CA LEU A 220 -11.70 12.73 16.47
C LEU A 220 -11.30 12.33 15.03
N VAL A 221 -12.22 11.69 14.32
CA VAL A 221 -12.02 11.35 12.90
C VAL A 221 -11.92 12.62 12.04
N GLN A 222 -12.77 13.63 12.30
CA GLN A 222 -12.71 14.91 11.57
C GLN A 222 -11.34 15.59 11.75
N LYS A 223 -10.77 15.60 12.96
CA LYS A 223 -9.41 16.11 13.19
C LYS A 223 -8.35 15.40 12.36
N VAL A 224 -8.44 14.07 12.23
CA VAL A 224 -7.52 13.29 11.38
C VAL A 224 -7.71 13.66 9.91
N LYS A 225 -8.96 13.79 9.42
CA LYS A 225 -9.26 14.18 8.05
C LYS A 225 -8.73 15.57 7.71
N GLU A 226 -8.95 16.54 8.59
CA GLU A 226 -8.43 17.91 8.40
C GLU A 226 -6.90 17.94 8.36
N TYR A 227 -6.25 17.15 9.21
CA TYR A 227 -4.80 17.01 9.21
C TYR A 227 -4.30 16.37 7.91
N ALA A 228 -4.86 15.23 7.55
CA ALA A 228 -4.49 14.49 6.36
C ALA A 228 -4.71 15.30 5.06
N GLN A 229 -5.79 16.07 4.98
CA GLN A 229 -6.09 16.92 3.83
C GLN A 229 -5.01 18.00 3.62
N LYS A 230 -4.47 18.58 4.69
CA LYS A 230 -3.37 19.55 4.62
C LYS A 230 -2.07 18.94 4.07
N GLU A 231 -1.87 17.66 4.33
CA GLU A 231 -0.70 16.90 3.86
C GLU A 231 -0.92 16.20 2.52
N GLY A 232 -2.14 16.24 1.96
CA GLY A 232 -2.50 15.50 0.74
C GLY A 232 -2.60 13.98 0.91
N ASN A 233 -2.74 13.51 2.16
CA ASN A 233 -2.85 12.10 2.51
C ASN A 233 -4.30 11.64 2.62
N GLN A 234 -4.54 10.33 2.54
CA GLN A 234 -5.86 9.72 2.67
C GLN A 234 -6.14 9.23 4.09
N VAL A 235 -7.43 9.19 4.46
CA VAL A 235 -7.91 8.64 5.72
C VAL A 235 -8.89 7.51 5.44
N LEU A 236 -8.72 6.40 6.15
CA LEU A 236 -9.66 5.30 6.21
C LEU A 236 -10.18 5.16 7.63
N VAL A 237 -11.49 5.16 7.81
CA VAL A 237 -12.12 4.87 9.12
C VAL A 237 -12.32 3.36 9.24
N ILE A 238 -11.86 2.79 10.34
CA ILE A 238 -11.89 1.35 10.61
C ILE A 238 -12.11 1.09 12.10
N CYS A 239 -12.81 0.03 12.45
CA CYS A 239 -12.87 -0.50 13.81
C CYS A 239 -12.04 -1.78 13.89
N ALA A 240 -10.79 -1.67 14.35
CA ALA A 240 -9.86 -2.80 14.38
C ALA A 240 -10.38 -4.01 15.16
N LYS A 241 -11.17 -3.79 16.22
CA LYS A 241 -11.77 -4.85 17.02
C LYS A 241 -12.78 -5.67 16.23
N VAL A 242 -13.69 -4.99 15.54
CA VAL A 242 -14.69 -5.64 14.69
C VAL A 242 -14.05 -6.38 13.51
N GLU A 243 -13.01 -5.79 12.91
CA GLU A 243 -12.25 -6.48 11.84
C GLU A 243 -11.58 -7.75 12.35
N GLU A 244 -11.04 -7.75 13.57
CA GLU A 244 -10.47 -8.96 14.17
C GLU A 244 -11.54 -10.03 14.41
N GLU A 245 -12.73 -9.65 14.88
CA GLU A 245 -13.86 -10.57 15.07
C GLU A 245 -14.33 -11.16 13.73
N ILE A 246 -14.55 -10.31 12.72
CA ILE A 246 -14.98 -10.75 11.37
C ILE A 246 -13.96 -11.71 10.76
N SER A 247 -12.67 -11.44 10.92
CA SER A 247 -11.59 -12.26 10.34
C SER A 247 -11.56 -13.71 10.85
N GLN A 248 -12.18 -13.96 12.01
CA GLN A 248 -12.25 -15.29 12.64
C GLN A 248 -13.52 -16.07 12.24
N LEU A 249 -14.49 -15.42 11.59
CA LEU A 249 -15.75 -16.04 11.19
C LEU A 249 -15.63 -16.80 9.84
N PRO A 250 -16.43 -17.85 9.64
CA PRO A 250 -16.66 -18.39 8.30
C PRO A 250 -17.24 -17.32 7.37
N ALA A 251 -17.00 -17.42 6.07
CA ALA A 251 -17.40 -16.38 5.10
C ALA A 251 -18.91 -16.04 5.14
N GLU A 252 -19.78 -17.05 5.32
CA GLU A 252 -21.23 -16.84 5.40
C GLU A 252 -21.61 -16.06 6.67
N ASP A 253 -21.03 -16.42 7.82
CA ASP A 253 -21.28 -15.74 9.09
C ASP A 253 -20.69 -14.31 9.10
N ALA A 254 -19.53 -14.13 8.47
CA ALA A 254 -18.91 -12.82 8.30
C ALA A 254 -19.80 -11.87 7.49
N GLN A 255 -20.43 -12.38 6.41
CA GLN A 255 -21.34 -11.59 5.60
C GLN A 255 -22.60 -11.19 6.39
N MET A 256 -23.19 -12.12 7.14
CA MET A 256 -24.35 -11.83 8.01
C MET A 256 -23.99 -10.79 9.08
N PHE A 257 -22.81 -10.90 9.68
CA PHE A 257 -22.34 -9.96 10.69
C PHE A 257 -22.15 -8.54 10.14
N LEU A 258 -21.61 -8.42 8.92
CA LEU A 258 -21.49 -7.12 8.23
C LEU A 258 -22.88 -6.51 7.95
N GLU A 259 -23.84 -7.31 7.50
CA GLU A 259 -25.22 -6.87 7.24
C GLU A 259 -25.93 -6.39 8.53
N ASP A 260 -25.73 -7.08 9.65
CA ASP A 260 -26.27 -6.70 10.96
C ASP A 260 -25.68 -5.36 11.44
N LEU A 261 -24.43 -5.06 11.09
CA LEU A 261 -23.79 -3.77 11.37
C LEU A 261 -24.15 -2.67 10.34
N GLY A 262 -24.93 -3.00 9.30
CA GLY A 262 -25.27 -2.08 8.23
C GLY A 262 -24.12 -1.77 7.28
N LEU A 263 -23.09 -2.63 7.24
CA LEU A 263 -21.91 -2.48 6.40
C LEU A 263 -22.05 -3.32 5.11
N THR A 264 -21.61 -2.78 3.99
CA THR A 264 -21.61 -3.47 2.68
C THR A 264 -20.34 -4.27 2.44
N GLU A 265 -19.25 -3.92 3.12
CA GLU A 265 -17.93 -4.56 3.01
C GLU A 265 -17.15 -4.37 4.30
N SER A 266 -16.13 -5.20 4.53
CA SER A 266 -15.25 -5.07 5.68
C SER A 266 -14.33 -3.84 5.57
N GLY A 267 -13.93 -3.28 6.71
CA GLY A 267 -12.91 -2.23 6.75
C GLY A 267 -11.56 -2.75 6.28
N LEU A 268 -11.27 -4.03 6.48
CA LEU A 268 -10.06 -4.68 5.99
C LEU A 268 -10.03 -4.72 4.45
N ASP A 269 -11.12 -5.05 3.77
CA ASP A 269 -11.21 -5.02 2.31
C ASP A 269 -10.99 -3.60 1.77
N ARG A 270 -11.59 -2.60 2.43
CA ARG A 270 -11.35 -1.19 2.11
C ARG A 270 -9.90 -0.79 2.33
N LEU A 271 -9.27 -1.26 3.42
CA LEU A 271 -7.86 -1.02 3.72
C LEU A 271 -6.96 -1.58 2.62
N VAL A 272 -7.19 -2.82 2.21
CA VAL A 272 -6.43 -3.50 1.16
C VAL A 272 -6.55 -2.76 -0.18
N ARG A 273 -7.78 -2.43 -0.60
CA ARG A 273 -8.01 -1.69 -1.86
C ARG A 273 -7.41 -0.29 -1.84
N THR A 274 -7.56 0.43 -0.74
CA THR A 274 -6.99 1.78 -0.59
C THR A 274 -5.47 1.74 -0.59
N SER A 275 -4.88 0.77 0.10
CA SER A 275 -3.44 0.53 0.12
C SER A 275 -2.88 0.18 -1.26
N TYR A 276 -3.62 -0.63 -2.03
CA TYR A 276 -3.25 -1.01 -3.39
C TYR A 276 -3.19 0.21 -4.32
N LYS A 277 -4.20 1.08 -4.24
CA LYS A 277 -4.24 2.36 -4.98
C LYS A 277 -3.16 3.32 -4.52
N LEU A 278 -2.91 3.43 -3.21
CA LEU A 278 -1.87 4.29 -2.64
C LEU A 278 -0.48 3.97 -3.21
N LEU A 279 -0.21 2.70 -3.46
CA LEU A 279 1.03 2.22 -4.08
C LEU A 279 1.05 2.35 -5.62
N GLY A 280 0.03 2.93 -6.23
CA GLY A 280 -0.09 3.02 -7.69
C GLY A 280 -0.14 1.64 -8.36
N LEU A 281 -0.74 0.64 -7.70
CA LEU A 281 -0.85 -0.72 -8.22
C LEU A 281 -2.13 -0.89 -9.02
N ILE A 282 -2.02 -1.66 -10.10
CA ILE A 282 -3.11 -2.14 -10.92
C ILE A 282 -2.98 -3.64 -11.17
N SER A 283 -4.07 -4.28 -11.54
CA SER A 283 -4.10 -5.71 -11.88
C SER A 283 -4.49 -5.92 -13.33
N TYR A 284 -3.66 -6.64 -14.09
CA TYR A 284 -4.12 -7.28 -15.31
C TYR A 284 -4.49 -8.74 -15.03
N LEU A 285 -5.33 -9.32 -15.87
CA LEU A 285 -5.94 -10.62 -15.64
C LEU A 285 -5.53 -11.62 -16.73
N THR A 286 -5.34 -12.86 -16.34
CA THR A 286 -5.25 -13.99 -17.27
C THR A 286 -6.35 -14.98 -16.91
N ALA A 287 -7.06 -15.50 -17.89
CA ALA A 287 -8.15 -16.42 -17.68
C ALA A 287 -8.07 -17.64 -18.60
N GLY A 288 -8.29 -18.82 -18.06
CA GLY A 288 -8.29 -20.09 -18.77
C GLY A 288 -8.86 -21.22 -17.90
N GLU A 289 -9.09 -22.39 -18.46
CA GLU A 289 -9.65 -23.54 -17.77
C GLU A 289 -8.82 -24.01 -16.57
N THR A 290 -7.50 -23.84 -16.61
CA THR A 290 -6.60 -24.26 -15.53
C THR A 290 -6.62 -23.27 -14.39
N GLU A 291 -6.50 -21.98 -14.68
CA GLU A 291 -6.36 -20.91 -13.70
C GLU A 291 -6.90 -19.59 -14.25
N THR A 292 -7.63 -18.87 -13.41
CA THR A 292 -7.87 -17.42 -13.55
C THR A 292 -7.06 -16.70 -12.50
N ARG A 293 -6.26 -15.69 -12.93
CA ARG A 293 -5.31 -15.03 -12.05
C ARG A 293 -5.21 -13.53 -12.29
N ALA A 294 -5.10 -12.77 -11.19
CA ALA A 294 -4.73 -11.37 -11.20
C ALA A 294 -3.21 -11.21 -10.99
N TRP A 295 -2.60 -10.32 -11.77
CA TRP A 295 -1.18 -10.04 -11.75
C TRP A 295 -0.95 -8.58 -11.38
N THR A 296 -0.23 -8.35 -10.31
CA THR A 296 0.10 -7.01 -9.80
C THR A 296 1.21 -6.37 -10.62
N ILE A 297 0.94 -5.17 -11.12
CA ILE A 297 1.92 -4.28 -11.75
C ILE A 297 1.72 -2.85 -11.24
N THR A 298 2.70 -1.99 -11.44
CA THR A 298 2.56 -0.56 -11.19
C THR A 298 1.89 0.12 -12.40
N GLU A 299 1.11 1.14 -12.14
CA GLU A 299 0.56 2.00 -13.19
C GLU A 299 1.69 2.52 -14.11
N GLY A 300 1.45 2.60 -15.41
CA GLY A 300 2.47 2.96 -16.39
C GLY A 300 3.36 1.80 -16.87
N THR A 301 3.21 0.58 -16.33
CA THR A 301 3.96 -0.60 -16.78
C THR A 301 3.60 -0.97 -18.22
N LYS A 302 4.63 -1.20 -19.07
CA LYS A 302 4.44 -1.64 -20.46
C LYS A 302 4.25 -3.16 -20.55
N ALA A 303 3.65 -3.61 -21.65
CA ALA A 303 3.30 -5.01 -21.90
C ALA A 303 4.48 -6.01 -21.73
N PRO A 304 5.72 -5.75 -22.20
CA PRO A 304 6.83 -6.67 -21.96
C PRO A 304 7.15 -6.87 -20.48
N GLN A 305 7.21 -5.79 -19.69
CA GLN A 305 7.46 -5.87 -18.25
C GLN A 305 6.31 -6.56 -17.50
N ALA A 306 5.07 -6.33 -17.95
CA ALA A 306 3.90 -7.06 -17.42
C ALA A 306 4.02 -8.57 -17.71
N ALA A 307 4.38 -8.96 -18.93
CA ALA A 307 4.65 -10.36 -19.28
C ALA A 307 5.77 -10.98 -18.41
N GLY A 308 6.78 -10.18 -18.07
CA GLY A 308 7.86 -10.55 -17.15
C GLY A 308 7.41 -10.94 -15.75
N LYS A 309 6.24 -10.44 -15.30
CA LYS A 309 5.64 -10.86 -14.02
C LYS A 309 5.19 -12.33 -14.03
N ILE A 310 4.86 -12.86 -15.19
CA ILE A 310 4.52 -14.28 -15.35
C ILE A 310 5.81 -15.12 -15.36
N HIS A 311 6.75 -14.76 -16.22
CA HIS A 311 8.06 -15.41 -16.31
C HIS A 311 9.04 -14.52 -17.09
N SER A 312 10.32 -14.54 -16.72
CA SER A 312 11.37 -13.75 -17.37
C SER A 312 11.51 -14.04 -18.87
N ASP A 313 11.20 -15.26 -19.31
CA ASP A 313 11.22 -15.64 -20.72
C ASP A 313 10.12 -14.94 -21.52
N PHE A 314 8.97 -14.66 -20.92
CA PHE A 314 7.89 -13.92 -21.56
C PHE A 314 8.29 -12.47 -21.86
N GLU A 315 9.08 -11.85 -20.97
CA GLU A 315 9.63 -10.52 -21.20
C GLU A 315 10.69 -10.53 -22.32
N ARG A 316 11.66 -11.45 -22.23
CA ARG A 316 12.76 -11.56 -23.21
C ARG A 316 12.26 -11.90 -24.61
N GLY A 317 11.36 -12.86 -24.69
CA GLY A 317 10.79 -13.35 -25.97
C GLY A 317 9.53 -12.63 -26.40
N PHE A 318 9.15 -11.50 -25.79
CA PHE A 318 7.90 -10.80 -26.06
C PHE A 318 7.72 -10.45 -27.53
N ILE A 319 6.60 -10.90 -28.09
CA ILE A 319 6.19 -10.59 -29.48
C ILE A 319 5.07 -9.55 -29.46
N LYS A 320 3.95 -9.87 -28.78
CA LYS A 320 2.77 -9.02 -28.65
C LYS A 320 1.89 -9.48 -27.48
N ALA A 321 0.98 -8.61 -27.08
CA ALA A 321 -0.10 -8.93 -26.17
C ALA A 321 -1.44 -8.87 -26.91
N ASP A 322 -2.21 -9.93 -26.88
CA ASP A 322 -3.61 -9.90 -27.32
C ASP A 322 -4.43 -9.49 -26.08
N VAL A 323 -5.01 -8.29 -26.12
CA VAL A 323 -5.67 -7.62 -24.98
C VAL A 323 -7.15 -7.46 -25.27
N VAL A 324 -7.99 -7.81 -24.31
CA VAL A 324 -9.42 -7.51 -24.32
C VAL A 324 -9.81 -6.90 -22.97
N GLU A 325 -10.62 -5.87 -23.00
CA GLU A 325 -11.17 -5.27 -21.80
C GLU A 325 -12.10 -6.24 -21.08
N TYR A 326 -12.01 -6.32 -19.75
CA TYR A 326 -12.79 -7.25 -18.92
C TYR A 326 -14.30 -7.23 -19.23
N GLN A 327 -14.91 -6.04 -19.21
CA GLN A 327 -16.35 -5.91 -19.47
C GLN A 327 -16.73 -6.41 -20.86
N THR A 328 -15.96 -6.04 -21.87
CA THR A 328 -16.15 -6.48 -23.26
C THR A 328 -16.04 -8.00 -23.40
N LEU A 329 -15.10 -8.63 -22.65
CA LEU A 329 -14.96 -10.09 -22.67
C LEU A 329 -16.18 -10.80 -22.08
N LEU A 330 -16.73 -10.28 -20.97
CA LEU A 330 -17.96 -10.82 -20.37
C LEU A 330 -19.15 -10.72 -21.33
N GLU A 331 -19.34 -9.58 -21.99
CA GLU A 331 -20.42 -9.35 -22.95
C GLU A 331 -20.31 -10.30 -24.16
N CYS A 332 -19.10 -10.57 -24.63
CA CYS A 332 -18.86 -11.52 -25.73
C CYS A 332 -19.01 -12.98 -25.29
N GLY A 333 -18.91 -13.28 -24.01
CA GLY A 333 -19.07 -14.61 -23.43
C GLY A 333 -17.85 -15.53 -23.54
N ASN A 334 -16.88 -15.27 -24.39
CA ASN A 334 -15.55 -15.93 -24.42
C ASN A 334 -14.57 -15.20 -25.33
N TYR A 335 -13.30 -15.57 -25.24
CA TYR A 335 -12.21 -14.96 -26.02
C TYR A 335 -12.39 -15.13 -27.54
N THR A 336 -12.85 -16.30 -28.00
CA THR A 336 -13.05 -16.58 -29.45
C THR A 336 -14.08 -15.63 -30.04
N LYS A 337 -15.24 -15.48 -29.40
CA LYS A 337 -16.28 -14.54 -29.84
C LYS A 337 -15.82 -13.08 -29.79
N ALA A 338 -15.08 -12.70 -28.75
CA ALA A 338 -14.49 -11.37 -28.65
C ALA A 338 -13.52 -11.10 -29.82
N LYS A 339 -12.74 -12.10 -30.21
CA LYS A 339 -11.82 -12.02 -31.35
C LYS A 339 -12.56 -11.93 -32.69
N GLU A 340 -13.58 -12.75 -32.89
CA GLU A 340 -14.46 -12.72 -34.09
C GLU A 340 -15.16 -11.37 -34.23
N ALA A 341 -15.58 -10.78 -33.13
CA ALA A 341 -16.18 -9.45 -33.07
C ALA A 341 -15.16 -8.30 -33.23
N GLY A 342 -13.87 -8.60 -33.41
CA GLY A 342 -12.80 -7.59 -33.54
C GLY A 342 -12.53 -6.80 -32.28
N LYS A 343 -12.90 -7.31 -31.10
CA LYS A 343 -12.72 -6.64 -29.79
C LYS A 343 -11.39 -6.96 -29.12
N VAL A 344 -10.66 -7.98 -29.62
CA VAL A 344 -9.31 -8.29 -29.13
C VAL A 344 -8.30 -7.44 -29.88
N ARG A 345 -7.57 -6.61 -29.15
CA ARG A 345 -6.53 -5.76 -29.69
C ARG A 345 -5.20 -6.50 -29.63
N SER A 346 -4.40 -6.41 -30.69
CA SER A 346 -3.00 -6.90 -30.70
C SER A 346 -2.08 -5.72 -30.44
N GLU A 347 -1.49 -5.69 -29.26
CA GLU A 347 -0.69 -4.59 -28.76
C GLU A 347 0.81 -4.93 -28.76
N GLY A 348 1.64 -3.94 -29.11
CA GLY A 348 3.09 -4.07 -29.19
C GLY A 348 3.81 -3.73 -27.88
N LYS A 349 5.14 -3.58 -27.96
CA LYS A 349 6.02 -3.35 -26.81
C LYS A 349 5.75 -2.04 -26.06
N GLU A 350 5.22 -1.03 -26.74
CA GLU A 350 4.95 0.29 -26.17
C GLU A 350 3.58 0.40 -25.47
N TYR A 351 2.78 -0.65 -25.54
CA TYR A 351 1.47 -0.65 -24.89
C TYR A 351 1.61 -0.53 -23.37
N VAL A 352 0.98 0.48 -22.81
CA VAL A 352 0.86 0.68 -21.36
C VAL A 352 -0.35 -0.07 -20.87
N MET A 353 -0.14 -1.02 -19.96
CA MET A 353 -1.18 -1.86 -19.38
C MET A 353 -2.19 -1.04 -18.59
N LYS A 354 -3.45 -1.47 -18.65
CA LYS A 354 -4.56 -0.87 -17.90
C LYS A 354 -5.10 -1.84 -16.86
N ASP A 355 -5.66 -1.29 -15.78
CA ASP A 355 -6.34 -2.10 -14.78
C ASP A 355 -7.53 -2.83 -15.42
N GLY A 356 -7.61 -4.15 -15.17
CA GLY A 356 -8.66 -5.02 -15.73
C GLY A 356 -8.43 -5.49 -17.15
N ASP A 357 -7.29 -5.20 -17.79
CA ASP A 357 -6.94 -5.82 -19.07
C ASP A 357 -6.89 -7.34 -18.92
N VAL A 358 -7.65 -8.08 -19.73
CA VAL A 358 -7.53 -9.54 -19.85
C VAL A 358 -6.60 -9.86 -21.00
N VAL A 359 -5.48 -10.55 -20.72
CA VAL A 359 -4.33 -10.58 -21.63
C VAL A 359 -3.89 -12.00 -21.94
N LEU A 360 -3.54 -12.22 -23.22
CA LEU A 360 -2.83 -13.39 -23.69
C LEU A 360 -1.50 -12.95 -24.34
N PHE A 361 -0.39 -13.13 -23.64
CA PHE A 361 0.93 -12.81 -24.17
C PHE A 361 1.39 -13.85 -25.20
N LYS A 362 1.95 -13.36 -26.29
CA LYS A 362 2.63 -14.15 -27.31
C LYS A 362 4.12 -13.89 -27.22
N PHE A 363 4.89 -14.94 -27.08
CA PHE A 363 6.34 -14.87 -26.92
C PHE A 363 7.02 -16.02 -27.67
N ASN A 364 8.30 -15.87 -27.96
CA ASN A 364 9.15 -16.91 -28.54
C ASN A 364 10.50 -16.89 -27.80
N VAL A 365 10.94 -18.06 -27.30
CA VAL A 365 12.20 -18.24 -26.55
C VAL A 365 13.12 -19.15 -27.32
#